data_4781ef354903b4211d86272c44958775
#
_entry.id   4781ef354903b4211d86272c44958775
#
_cell.length_a   1.000
_cell.length_b   1.000
_cell.length_c   1.000
_cell.angle_alpha   90.00
_cell.angle_beta   90.00
_cell.angle_gamma   90.00
#
_symmetry.space_group_name_H-M   'P 1'
#
loop_
_entity.id
_entity.type
_entity.pdbx_description
1 polymer ?
#
loop_
_entity_poly.entity_id
_entity_poly.type
_entity_poly.pdbx_seq_one_letter_code
_entity_poly.pdbx_strand_id
1 'polypeptide(L)'
;MNNLRSSLLVLSFLLLIGAGCFGGGNAPTAGTGGIWVSDNDGSSWVSKSVLPTATGSASINGLDILAIAQDPSDSSVVYVGSKTSGLFYSLDGGESWQRPKHQVAASGAVLAIEVDPRNVCTYYVLKSDRVLKTDTCGREFDTDTYVETRSDETLTALALDWYNPDSVFIGTSEGDVLRSLDGGQTWKAVLRARNNITDIEISNSDSRIVMAGTRSDGIYRSTDSGANWTNLETAFKDYKKANNVFDFSQTDDGSRLLVRSAYGLTYSDDAGLTWQPINLVSSAGEVLVRAAALSATNKQVIYYSSGSTFYTSNSGGDAWSTTNLPTTRAASVIYADEGKNGRVFLGVAVLDD
;
A
#
# COMPACT_ATOMS: atom_id res chain seq x y z
N MET A 1 78.35 17.36 -48.20
CA MET A 1 78.54 18.34 -47.20
C MET A 1 77.18 19.05 -47.07
N ASN A 2 76.31 18.44 -46.32
CA ASN A 2 74.90 18.77 -46.32
C ASN A 2 74.42 19.05 -44.90
N ASN A 3 73.92 20.27 -44.69
CA ASN A 3 73.33 20.71 -43.45
C ASN A 3 71.86 20.33 -43.39
N LEU A 4 71.48 19.51 -42.46
CA LEU A 4 70.10 19.25 -42.09
C LEU A 4 69.64 20.36 -41.14
N ARG A 5 68.54 21.03 -41.49
CA ARG A 5 67.77 21.90 -40.59
C ARG A 5 66.53 21.18 -40.17
N SER A 6 66.41 20.87 -38.89
CA SER A 6 65.22 20.32 -38.24
C SER A 6 64.24 21.46 -37.92
N SER A 7 63.01 21.35 -38.47
CA SER A 7 61.90 22.23 -38.15
C SER A 7 61.13 21.68 -36.95
N LEU A 8 61.05 22.40 -35.85
CA LEU A 8 60.19 22.13 -34.70
C LEU A 8 58.74 22.57 -35.05
N LEU A 9 57.83 21.65 -35.11
CA LEU A 9 56.40 21.91 -35.15
C LEU A 9 55.87 22.00 -33.70
N VAL A 10 55.44 23.21 -33.28
CA VAL A 10 54.72 23.44 -32.02
C VAL A 10 53.26 23.14 -32.27
N LEU A 11 52.75 22.07 -31.67
CA LEU A 11 51.35 21.71 -31.66
C LEU A 11 50.65 22.39 -30.50
N SER A 12 49.88 23.46 -30.76
CA SER A 12 49.05 24.14 -29.77
C SER A 12 47.81 23.31 -29.46
N PHE A 13 47.73 22.77 -28.25
CA PHE A 13 46.53 22.10 -27.72
C PHE A 13 45.58 23.20 -27.19
N LEU A 14 44.49 23.47 -27.92
CA LEU A 14 43.37 24.26 -27.41
C LEU A 14 42.52 23.38 -26.48
N LEU A 15 42.59 23.62 -25.17
CA LEU A 15 41.64 23.11 -24.19
C LEU A 15 40.31 23.88 -24.31
N LEU A 16 39.32 23.29 -24.95
CA LEU A 16 37.94 23.72 -24.85
C LEU A 16 37.36 23.30 -23.50
N ILE A 17 37.28 24.23 -22.55
CA ILE A 17 36.54 24.06 -21.32
C ILE A 17 35.06 24.29 -21.67
N GLY A 18 34.33 23.20 -21.95
CA GLY A 18 32.88 23.22 -22.05
C GLY A 18 32.28 23.36 -20.65
N ALA A 19 31.81 24.57 -20.30
CA ALA A 19 30.96 24.77 -19.15
C ALA A 19 29.58 24.15 -19.47
N GLY A 20 29.40 22.88 -19.15
CA GLY A 20 28.10 22.24 -19.11
C GLY A 20 27.35 22.72 -17.87
N CYS A 21 26.33 23.56 -18.05
CA CYS A 21 25.33 23.78 -17.02
C CYS A 21 24.62 22.45 -16.74
N PHE A 22 25.03 21.73 -15.71
CA PHE A 22 24.23 20.71 -15.10
C PHE A 22 23.09 21.41 -14.36
N GLY A 23 21.90 21.37 -14.96
CA GLY A 23 20.67 21.65 -14.24
C GLY A 23 20.61 20.71 -13.04
N GLY A 24 20.59 21.29 -11.83
CA GLY A 24 20.48 20.55 -10.58
C GLY A 24 19.10 19.90 -10.47
N GLY A 25 18.92 18.75 -11.08
CA GLY A 25 17.95 17.78 -10.63
C GLY A 25 18.50 17.22 -9.32
N ASN A 26 17.79 17.39 -8.20
CA ASN A 26 18.13 16.74 -6.95
C ASN A 26 18.24 15.25 -7.22
N ALA A 27 19.46 14.72 -7.23
CA ALA A 27 19.66 13.26 -7.26
C ALA A 27 18.91 12.67 -6.05
N PRO A 28 18.15 11.58 -6.23
CA PRO A 28 17.41 10.97 -5.13
C PRO A 28 18.39 10.65 -4.00
N THR A 29 18.08 11.12 -2.80
CA THR A 29 18.91 10.88 -1.63
C THR A 29 18.83 9.38 -1.34
N ALA A 30 19.92 8.66 -1.61
CA ALA A 30 20.00 7.22 -1.42
C ALA A 30 19.57 6.87 0.01
N GLY A 31 18.56 6.00 0.13
CA GLY A 31 18.13 5.42 1.40
C GLY A 31 17.09 6.19 2.22
N THR A 32 16.51 7.29 1.71
CA THR A 32 15.40 7.99 2.40
C THR A 32 14.12 7.16 2.33
N GLY A 33 13.60 6.75 3.50
CA GLY A 33 12.33 6.04 3.67
C GLY A 33 11.17 6.98 3.97
N GLY A 34 10.18 6.49 4.73
CA GLY A 34 9.04 7.27 5.22
C GLY A 34 7.94 7.47 4.18
N ILE A 35 7.23 8.58 4.33
CA ILE A 35 6.06 8.92 3.52
C ILE A 35 6.40 10.06 2.56
N TRP A 36 5.93 9.88 1.34
CA TRP A 36 5.96 10.89 0.28
C TRP A 36 4.53 11.18 -0.18
N VAL A 37 4.24 12.42 -0.47
CA VAL A 37 2.92 12.87 -0.93
C VAL A 37 3.07 13.59 -2.27
N SER A 38 2.20 13.25 -3.19
CA SER A 38 1.97 13.98 -4.43
C SER A 38 0.59 14.60 -4.40
N ASP A 39 0.44 15.83 -4.83
CA ASP A 39 -0.86 16.52 -5.03
C ASP A 39 -1.22 16.65 -6.53
N ASN A 40 -0.56 15.87 -7.40
CA ASN A 40 -0.69 15.96 -8.85
C ASN A 40 -0.47 14.60 -9.54
N ASP A 41 -1.17 13.58 -9.02
CA ASP A 41 -1.19 12.22 -9.59
C ASP A 41 0.21 11.59 -9.75
N GLY A 42 1.13 11.85 -8.81
CA GLY A 42 2.48 11.31 -8.84
C GLY A 42 3.45 12.05 -9.74
N SER A 43 3.06 13.20 -10.33
CA SER A 43 3.96 13.99 -11.19
C SER A 43 5.11 14.65 -10.43
N SER A 44 4.92 14.92 -9.14
CA SER A 44 5.97 15.38 -8.23
C SER A 44 5.68 14.92 -6.80
N TRP A 45 6.73 14.79 -6.00
CA TRP A 45 6.67 14.24 -4.66
C TRP A 45 7.31 15.14 -3.63
N VAL A 46 6.68 15.24 -2.46
CA VAL A 46 7.20 15.95 -1.29
C VAL A 46 7.28 14.97 -0.12
N SER A 47 8.44 14.91 0.55
CA SER A 47 8.58 14.11 1.78
C SER A 47 7.78 14.74 2.92
N LYS A 48 6.92 13.96 3.53
CA LYS A 48 6.10 14.33 4.69
C LYS A 48 6.57 13.54 5.91
N SER A 49 7.52 14.08 6.64
CA SER A 49 8.27 13.30 7.62
C SER A 49 8.43 13.99 8.98
N VAL A 50 7.85 15.15 9.18
CA VAL A 50 8.01 15.92 10.41
C VAL A 50 7.33 15.21 11.59
N LEU A 51 8.10 14.94 12.64
CA LEU A 51 7.63 14.39 13.91
C LEU A 51 7.92 15.40 15.03
N PRO A 52 6.97 16.26 15.42
CA PRO A 52 7.15 17.21 16.52
C PRO A 52 7.49 16.51 17.84
N THR A 53 8.43 17.06 18.59
CA THR A 53 8.84 16.58 19.91
C THR A 53 8.86 17.73 20.92
N ALA A 54 8.91 17.43 22.20
CA ALA A 54 8.95 18.46 23.24
C ALA A 54 10.16 19.41 23.15
N THR A 55 11.24 18.99 22.50
CA THR A 55 12.51 19.73 22.39
C THR A 55 12.85 20.18 20.98
N GLY A 56 11.92 20.01 20.00
CA GLY A 56 12.15 20.35 18.61
C GLY A 56 11.38 19.46 17.65
N SER A 57 12.01 19.00 16.57
CA SER A 57 11.41 18.07 15.61
C SER A 57 12.34 16.89 15.34
N ALA A 58 11.77 15.70 15.25
CA ALA A 58 12.38 14.49 14.72
C ALA A 58 11.83 14.21 13.30
N SER A 59 12.20 13.09 12.72
CA SER A 59 11.77 12.70 11.39
C SER A 59 11.46 11.22 11.31
N ILE A 60 10.46 10.88 10.50
CA ILE A 60 10.13 9.50 10.14
C ILE A 60 10.74 9.06 8.80
N ASN A 61 11.65 9.85 8.22
CA ASN A 61 12.34 9.54 6.94
C ASN A 61 13.14 8.23 6.93
N GLY A 62 13.51 7.69 8.09
CA GLY A 62 14.24 6.44 8.20
C GLY A 62 13.35 5.19 8.18
N LEU A 63 12.03 5.35 8.28
CA LEU A 63 11.11 4.24 8.48
C LEU A 63 10.78 3.51 7.17
N ASP A 64 10.60 2.20 7.28
CA ASP A 64 9.96 1.36 6.28
C ASP A 64 8.45 1.35 6.57
N ILE A 65 7.65 1.86 5.65
CA ILE A 65 6.20 1.95 5.79
C ILE A 65 5.57 0.70 5.17
N LEU A 66 4.64 0.09 5.87
CA LEU A 66 3.93 -1.13 5.42
C LEU A 66 2.45 -0.89 5.16
N ALA A 67 1.83 0.05 5.88
CA ALA A 67 0.41 0.33 5.77
C ALA A 67 0.14 1.84 5.81
N ILE A 68 -0.88 2.26 5.09
CA ILE A 68 -1.47 3.61 5.13
C ILE A 68 -2.98 3.43 5.18
N ALA A 69 -3.65 4.15 6.07
CA ALA A 69 -5.09 4.25 6.15
C ALA A 69 -5.50 5.69 6.41
N GLN A 70 -6.68 6.07 5.95
CA GLN A 70 -7.28 7.38 6.19
C GLN A 70 -8.58 7.20 6.96
N ASP A 71 -8.94 8.17 7.77
CA ASP A 71 -10.26 8.19 8.40
C ASP A 71 -11.32 8.49 7.32
N PRO A 72 -12.28 7.59 7.08
CA PRO A 72 -13.25 7.77 6.02
C PRO A 72 -14.21 8.96 6.23
N SER A 73 -14.26 9.51 7.45
CA SER A 73 -15.09 10.70 7.78
C SER A 73 -14.29 12.00 7.85
N ASP A 74 -12.97 11.93 7.99
CA ASP A 74 -12.08 13.09 8.07
C ASP A 74 -10.74 12.79 7.38
N SER A 75 -10.62 13.16 6.12
CA SER A 75 -9.42 12.93 5.32
C SER A 75 -8.16 13.64 5.83
N SER A 76 -8.27 14.55 6.82
CA SER A 76 -7.10 15.10 7.51
C SER A 76 -6.44 14.12 8.47
N VAL A 77 -7.15 13.07 8.89
CA VAL A 77 -6.64 12.04 9.79
C VAL A 77 -6.08 10.88 8.98
N VAL A 78 -4.77 10.70 9.05
CA VAL A 78 -4.03 9.66 8.31
C VAL A 78 -3.23 8.81 9.29
N TYR A 79 -3.28 7.51 9.12
CA TYR A 79 -2.52 6.54 9.90
C TYR A 79 -1.46 5.87 9.04
N VAL A 80 -0.29 5.60 9.61
CA VAL A 80 0.76 4.81 8.95
C VAL A 80 1.33 3.74 9.86
N GLY A 81 1.45 2.55 9.32
CA GLY A 81 2.11 1.43 9.94
C GLY A 81 3.54 1.28 9.45
N SER A 82 4.49 1.09 10.37
CA SER A 82 5.89 0.87 10.02
C SER A 82 6.33 -0.56 10.28
N LYS A 83 7.44 -0.98 9.65
CA LYS A 83 8.03 -2.33 9.79
C LYS A 83 8.55 -2.59 11.22
N THR A 84 9.02 -1.55 11.93
CA THR A 84 9.70 -1.74 13.22
C THR A 84 9.27 -0.79 14.32
N SER A 85 8.73 0.37 13.95
CA SER A 85 8.53 1.49 14.89
C SER A 85 7.07 1.72 15.27
N GLY A 86 6.19 0.77 14.94
CA GLY A 86 4.78 0.82 15.29
C GLY A 86 3.95 1.76 14.44
N LEU A 87 2.86 2.21 15.02
CA LEU A 87 1.87 3.11 14.46
C LEU A 87 2.31 4.58 14.59
N PHE A 88 2.02 5.37 13.56
CA PHE A 88 2.02 6.83 13.58
C PHE A 88 0.69 7.35 13.03
N TYR A 89 0.30 8.54 13.43
CA TYR A 89 -0.89 9.20 12.92
C TYR A 89 -0.66 10.68 12.68
N SER A 90 -1.39 11.24 11.73
CA SER A 90 -1.44 12.65 11.40
C SER A 90 -2.86 13.17 11.62
N LEU A 91 -3.01 14.43 12.02
CA LEU A 91 -4.29 15.15 12.15
C LEU A 91 -4.34 16.36 11.20
N ASP A 92 -3.39 16.45 10.27
CA ASP A 92 -3.20 17.59 9.36
C ASP A 92 -2.95 17.13 7.91
N GLY A 93 -3.50 15.96 7.55
CA GLY A 93 -3.38 15.40 6.21
C GLY A 93 -1.97 14.95 5.85
N GLY A 94 -1.20 14.49 6.83
CA GLY A 94 0.16 13.99 6.62
C GLY A 94 1.26 15.05 6.68
N GLU A 95 0.96 16.31 7.04
CA GLU A 95 1.97 17.36 7.16
C GLU A 95 2.91 17.11 8.34
N SER A 96 2.35 16.64 9.46
CA SER A 96 3.12 16.22 10.64
C SER A 96 2.57 14.94 11.24
N TRP A 97 3.44 14.21 11.94
CA TRP A 97 3.14 12.90 12.49
C TRP A 97 3.25 12.88 14.00
N GLN A 98 2.46 12.03 14.63
CA GLN A 98 2.47 11.78 16.08
C GLN A 98 2.58 10.27 16.32
N ARG A 99 3.05 9.90 17.52
CA ARG A 99 3.07 8.50 17.98
C ARG A 99 2.04 8.29 19.08
N PRO A 100 1.34 7.16 19.10
CA PRO A 100 0.58 6.75 20.28
C PRO A 100 1.50 6.65 21.50
N LYS A 101 0.97 6.97 22.66
CA LYS A 101 1.71 6.80 23.92
C LYS A 101 1.77 5.33 24.35
N HIS A 102 0.83 4.53 23.87
CA HIS A 102 0.75 3.11 24.20
C HIS A 102 1.90 2.32 23.59
N GLN A 103 2.70 1.67 24.43
CA GLN A 103 3.95 1.02 24.04
C GLN A 103 3.78 -0.04 22.94
N VAL A 104 2.74 -0.89 23.04
CA VAL A 104 2.51 -1.97 22.08
C VAL A 104 2.12 -1.42 20.70
N ALA A 105 1.32 -0.35 20.64
CA ALA A 105 0.99 0.31 19.41
C ALA A 105 2.19 1.08 18.80
N ALA A 106 3.05 1.64 19.65
CA ALA A 106 4.21 2.44 19.26
C ALA A 106 5.47 1.62 18.94
N SER A 107 5.41 0.31 18.75
CA SER A 107 6.58 -0.55 18.52
C SER A 107 6.25 -1.74 17.60
N GLY A 108 7.27 -2.32 16.96
CA GLY A 108 7.15 -3.49 16.08
C GLY A 108 6.42 -3.22 14.77
N ALA A 109 6.18 -4.26 13.99
CA ALA A 109 5.49 -4.15 12.72
C ALA A 109 4.00 -3.84 12.90
N VAL A 110 3.47 -2.94 12.06
CA VAL A 110 2.04 -2.69 11.85
C VAL A 110 1.75 -2.97 10.38
N LEU A 111 0.91 -3.98 10.14
CA LEU A 111 0.67 -4.56 8.81
C LEU A 111 -0.58 -4.01 8.14
N ALA A 112 -1.61 -3.67 8.93
CA ALA A 112 -2.84 -3.05 8.46
C ALA A 112 -3.46 -2.19 9.57
N ILE A 113 -4.30 -1.24 9.17
CA ILE A 113 -5.06 -0.35 10.04
C ILE A 113 -6.44 -0.19 9.44
N GLU A 114 -7.49 -0.44 10.24
CA GLU A 114 -8.88 -0.30 9.83
C GLU A 114 -9.62 0.65 10.76
N VAL A 115 -10.24 1.69 10.20
CA VAL A 115 -10.94 2.73 10.96
C VAL A 115 -12.45 2.51 10.87
N ASP A 116 -13.15 2.56 12.02
CA ASP A 116 -14.62 2.48 12.04
C ASP A 116 -15.23 3.74 11.42
N PRO A 117 -15.93 3.64 10.29
CA PRO A 117 -16.48 4.82 9.62
C PRO A 117 -17.61 5.51 10.40
N ARG A 118 -18.13 4.88 11.44
CA ARG A 118 -19.18 5.44 12.33
C ARG A 118 -18.60 6.10 13.57
N ASN A 119 -17.34 5.80 13.91
CA ASN A 119 -16.69 6.32 15.12
C ASN A 119 -15.18 6.48 14.91
N VAL A 120 -14.76 7.67 14.54
CA VAL A 120 -13.36 8.06 14.27
C VAL A 120 -12.38 7.74 15.40
N CYS A 121 -12.85 7.52 16.61
CA CYS A 121 -12.02 7.13 17.75
C CYS A 121 -11.84 5.61 17.86
N THR A 122 -12.58 4.82 17.04
CA THR A 122 -12.47 3.37 17.02
C THR A 122 -11.70 2.94 15.79
N TYR A 123 -10.57 2.28 16.00
CA TYR A 123 -9.81 1.65 14.93
C TYR A 123 -9.05 0.44 15.44
N TYR A 124 -8.73 -0.43 14.48
CA TYR A 124 -8.01 -1.67 14.71
C TYR A 124 -6.62 -1.60 14.07
N VAL A 125 -5.63 -2.21 14.71
CA VAL A 125 -4.25 -2.25 14.25
C VAL A 125 -3.78 -3.70 14.20
N LEU A 126 -3.45 -4.17 13.00
CA LEU A 126 -2.92 -5.51 12.79
C LEU A 126 -1.42 -5.55 13.03
N LYS A 127 -1.00 -6.46 13.86
CA LYS A 127 0.39 -6.90 14.04
C LYS A 127 0.51 -8.37 13.62
N SER A 128 1.73 -8.87 13.50
CA SER A 128 1.93 -10.27 13.08
C SER A 128 1.37 -11.31 14.05
N ASP A 129 1.25 -10.96 15.33
CA ASP A 129 0.83 -11.86 16.41
C ASP A 129 -0.49 -11.48 17.08
N ARG A 130 -1.05 -10.29 16.77
CA ARG A 130 -2.27 -9.80 17.43
C ARG A 130 -2.98 -8.69 16.68
N VAL A 131 -4.23 -8.46 17.06
CA VAL A 131 -4.98 -7.26 16.72
C VAL A 131 -5.14 -6.41 17.97
N LEU A 132 -4.83 -5.12 17.85
CA LEU A 132 -5.13 -4.11 18.87
C LEU A 132 -6.39 -3.38 18.45
N LYS A 133 -7.21 -2.97 19.44
CA LYS A 133 -8.36 -2.10 19.22
C LYS A 133 -8.25 -0.87 20.12
N THR A 134 -8.65 0.27 19.64
CA THR A 134 -8.90 1.47 20.45
C THR A 134 -10.31 1.98 20.17
N ASP A 135 -10.93 2.55 21.16
CA ASP A 135 -12.17 3.33 21.08
C ASP A 135 -11.99 4.72 21.72
N THR A 136 -10.74 5.09 22.02
CA THR A 136 -10.32 6.29 22.72
C THR A 136 -9.41 7.19 21.88
N CYS A 137 -9.51 7.12 20.53
CA CYS A 137 -8.64 7.84 19.58
C CYS A 137 -7.14 7.53 19.84
N GLY A 138 -6.79 6.28 20.14
CA GLY A 138 -5.41 5.85 20.35
C GLY A 138 -4.77 6.25 21.68
N ARG A 139 -5.56 6.74 22.62
CA ARG A 139 -5.08 7.03 23.99
C ARG A 139 -4.82 5.75 24.75
N GLU A 140 -5.71 4.78 24.61
CA GLU A 140 -5.62 3.44 25.18
C GLU A 140 -5.90 2.40 24.10
N PHE A 141 -5.36 1.20 24.25
CA PHE A 141 -5.56 0.08 23.34
C PHE A 141 -5.91 -1.17 24.14
N ASP A 142 -6.94 -1.87 23.72
CA ASP A 142 -7.12 -3.28 24.03
C ASP A 142 -6.08 -4.08 23.21
N THR A 143 -5.20 -4.77 23.89
CA THR A 143 -4.10 -5.54 23.28
C THR A 143 -4.46 -6.99 23.05
N ASP A 144 -5.60 -7.44 23.52
CA ASP A 144 -6.06 -8.82 23.51
C ASP A 144 -7.35 -9.00 22.70
N THR A 145 -7.69 -8.02 21.84
CA THR A 145 -8.81 -8.11 20.89
C THR A 145 -8.72 -9.39 20.05
N TYR A 146 -7.52 -9.74 19.62
CA TYR A 146 -7.15 -11.07 19.14
C TYR A 146 -5.66 -11.32 19.41
N VAL A 147 -5.30 -12.50 19.87
CA VAL A 147 -3.90 -12.92 20.03
C VAL A 147 -3.73 -14.28 19.36
N GLU A 148 -2.82 -14.34 18.39
CA GLU A 148 -2.44 -15.60 17.77
C GLU A 148 -1.51 -16.36 18.69
N THR A 149 -1.91 -17.55 19.08
CA THR A 149 -1.17 -18.37 20.04
C THR A 149 -0.42 -19.54 19.40
N ARG A 150 -0.68 -19.79 18.12
CA ARG A 150 0.04 -20.81 17.34
C ARG A 150 1.40 -20.25 16.93
N SER A 151 2.47 -20.98 17.19
CA SER A 151 3.85 -20.51 17.04
C SER A 151 4.31 -20.40 15.58
N ASP A 152 3.64 -21.10 14.69
CA ASP A 152 3.93 -21.21 13.24
C ASP A 152 2.97 -20.39 12.37
N GLU A 153 2.05 -19.67 12.99
CA GLU A 153 1.06 -18.86 12.30
C GLU A 153 1.22 -17.38 12.60
N THR A 154 0.98 -16.55 11.60
CA THR A 154 0.98 -15.10 11.73
C THR A 154 -0.29 -14.51 11.10
N LEU A 155 -0.70 -13.35 11.61
CA LEU A 155 -1.79 -12.57 11.04
C LEU A 155 -1.27 -11.80 9.84
N THR A 156 -2.05 -11.76 8.76
CA THR A 156 -1.61 -11.23 7.47
C THR A 156 -2.55 -10.21 6.84
N ALA A 157 -3.84 -10.27 7.19
CA ALA A 157 -4.87 -9.38 6.66
C ALA A 157 -5.87 -8.98 7.76
N LEU A 158 -6.44 -7.81 7.62
CA LEU A 158 -7.47 -7.25 8.50
C LEU A 158 -8.48 -6.53 7.61
N ALA A 159 -9.78 -6.71 7.86
CA ALA A 159 -10.83 -5.93 7.22
C ALA A 159 -11.96 -5.66 8.21
N LEU A 160 -12.54 -4.47 8.10
CA LEU A 160 -13.66 -4.01 8.90
C LEU A 160 -14.87 -3.77 7.99
N ASP A 161 -16.03 -4.33 8.35
CA ASP A 161 -17.25 -4.10 7.59
C ASP A 161 -17.74 -2.66 7.80
N TRP A 162 -17.69 -1.86 6.73
CA TRP A 162 -18.06 -0.44 6.75
C TRP A 162 -19.54 -0.20 7.10
N TYR A 163 -20.42 -1.17 6.80
CA TYR A 163 -21.84 -1.10 7.13
C TYR A 163 -22.13 -1.58 8.55
N ASN A 164 -21.45 -2.63 8.99
CA ASN A 164 -21.54 -3.19 10.34
C ASN A 164 -20.15 -3.37 10.96
N PRO A 165 -19.52 -2.33 11.52
CA PRO A 165 -18.17 -2.38 12.09
C PRO A 165 -17.99 -3.32 13.30
N ASP A 166 -19.05 -3.96 13.80
CA ASP A 166 -18.89 -5.08 14.73
C ASP A 166 -18.43 -6.37 14.00
N SER A 167 -18.55 -6.41 12.67
CA SER A 167 -18.03 -7.48 11.82
C SER A 167 -16.59 -7.21 11.41
N VAL A 168 -15.66 -7.94 11.96
CA VAL A 168 -14.22 -7.82 11.74
C VAL A 168 -13.67 -9.13 11.19
N PHE A 169 -12.78 -9.06 10.19
CA PHE A 169 -12.14 -10.21 9.60
C PHE A 169 -10.63 -10.16 9.78
N ILE A 170 -10.02 -11.31 10.03
CA ILE A 170 -8.56 -11.50 10.11
C ILE A 170 -8.18 -12.64 9.17
N GLY A 171 -7.17 -12.43 8.34
CA GLY A 171 -6.51 -13.46 7.55
C GLY A 171 -5.24 -13.94 8.21
N THR A 172 -4.86 -15.19 7.95
CA THR A 172 -3.67 -15.81 8.53
C THR A 172 -2.73 -16.40 7.47
N SER A 173 -1.48 -16.61 7.85
CA SER A 173 -0.45 -17.22 6.99
C SER A 173 -0.76 -18.68 6.60
N GLU A 174 -1.54 -19.40 7.39
CA GLU A 174 -1.93 -20.79 7.13
C GLU A 174 -3.26 -20.90 6.35
N GLY A 175 -3.89 -19.73 6.01
CA GLY A 175 -5.06 -19.70 5.14
C GLY A 175 -6.40 -19.66 5.87
N ASP A 176 -6.42 -19.48 7.18
CA ASP A 176 -7.66 -19.27 7.91
C ASP A 176 -8.16 -17.82 7.71
N VAL A 177 -9.46 -17.64 7.50
CA VAL A 177 -10.16 -16.39 7.74
C VAL A 177 -10.98 -16.54 9.00
N LEU A 178 -10.66 -15.70 9.98
CA LEU A 178 -11.41 -15.58 11.23
C LEU A 178 -12.36 -14.40 11.11
N ARG A 179 -13.57 -14.53 11.68
CA ARG A 179 -14.56 -13.47 11.73
C ARG A 179 -15.06 -13.27 13.15
N SER A 180 -15.13 -12.02 13.58
CA SER A 180 -15.90 -11.55 14.72
C SER A 180 -17.22 -10.92 14.25
N LEU A 181 -18.25 -10.95 15.09
CA LEU A 181 -19.53 -10.26 14.90
C LEU A 181 -19.87 -9.33 16.08
N ASP A 182 -18.92 -9.16 16.99
CA ASP A 182 -19.09 -8.44 18.25
C ASP A 182 -17.90 -7.48 18.53
N GLY A 183 -17.31 -6.93 17.43
CA GLY A 183 -16.24 -5.96 17.51
C GLY A 183 -14.93 -6.53 18.07
N GLY A 184 -14.69 -7.82 17.87
CA GLY A 184 -13.45 -8.50 18.27
C GLY A 184 -13.49 -9.22 19.61
N GLN A 185 -14.67 -9.34 20.25
CA GLN A 185 -14.77 -10.04 21.54
C GLN A 185 -14.73 -11.55 21.38
N THR A 186 -15.36 -12.09 20.32
CA THR A 186 -15.31 -13.51 19.99
C THR A 186 -15.00 -13.72 18.50
N TRP A 187 -14.30 -14.83 18.22
CA TRP A 187 -13.81 -15.14 16.87
C TRP A 187 -14.18 -16.55 16.43
N LYS A 188 -14.49 -16.69 15.14
CA LYS A 188 -14.80 -17.97 14.51
C LYS A 188 -14.08 -18.08 13.17
N ALA A 189 -13.44 -19.22 12.90
CA ALA A 189 -12.95 -19.53 11.57
C ALA A 189 -14.13 -19.74 10.61
N VAL A 190 -14.16 -18.98 9.51
CA VAL A 190 -15.24 -18.98 8.50
C VAL A 190 -14.76 -19.45 7.13
N LEU A 191 -13.45 -19.42 6.89
CA LEU A 191 -12.80 -20.00 5.70
C LEU A 191 -11.52 -20.70 6.13
N ARG A 192 -11.19 -21.74 5.40
CA ARG A 192 -9.90 -22.42 5.47
C ARG A 192 -9.41 -22.64 4.04
N ALA A 193 -8.63 -21.68 3.55
CA ALA A 193 -7.98 -21.77 2.25
C ALA A 193 -6.75 -22.71 2.31
N ARG A 194 -6.22 -23.07 1.15
CA ARG A 194 -5.03 -23.94 1.07
C ARG A 194 -3.72 -23.18 1.26
N ASN A 195 -3.75 -21.86 1.21
CA ASN A 195 -2.58 -20.99 1.24
C ASN A 195 -2.86 -19.72 2.02
N ASN A 196 -1.79 -19.05 2.43
CA ASN A 196 -1.75 -17.76 3.09
C ASN A 196 -2.81 -16.77 2.53
N ILE A 197 -3.62 -16.20 3.40
CA ILE A 197 -4.50 -15.08 3.09
C ILE A 197 -3.62 -13.83 2.99
N THR A 198 -3.61 -13.18 1.85
CA THR A 198 -2.77 -12.01 1.62
C THR A 198 -3.47 -10.70 1.90
N ASP A 199 -4.80 -10.69 1.65
CA ASP A 199 -5.64 -9.53 1.86
C ASP A 199 -7.12 -9.94 1.96
N ILE A 200 -7.93 -9.11 2.61
CA ILE A 200 -9.39 -9.29 2.69
C ILE A 200 -10.03 -7.96 2.34
N GLU A 201 -10.97 -7.98 1.39
CA GLU A 201 -11.65 -6.79 0.90
C GLU A 201 -13.16 -6.95 1.03
N ILE A 202 -13.84 -5.94 1.58
CA ILE A 202 -15.29 -5.88 1.68
C ILE A 202 -15.81 -4.90 0.63
N SER A 203 -16.69 -5.35 -0.24
CA SER A 203 -17.17 -4.51 -1.34
C SER A 203 -17.89 -3.26 -0.85
N ASN A 204 -17.47 -2.10 -1.32
CA ASN A 204 -18.13 -0.81 -1.03
C ASN A 204 -19.53 -0.69 -1.67
N SER A 205 -19.84 -1.52 -2.69
CA SER A 205 -21.18 -1.56 -3.27
C SER A 205 -22.17 -2.41 -2.47
N ASP A 206 -21.69 -3.43 -1.76
CA ASP A 206 -22.51 -4.34 -0.96
C ASP A 206 -21.64 -5.07 0.07
N SER A 207 -21.75 -4.69 1.34
CA SER A 207 -20.92 -5.24 2.42
C SER A 207 -21.11 -6.75 2.68
N ARG A 208 -22.14 -7.37 2.08
CA ARG A 208 -22.30 -8.84 2.11
C ARG A 208 -21.28 -9.53 1.22
N ILE A 209 -20.70 -8.81 0.25
CA ILE A 209 -19.66 -9.35 -0.63
C ILE A 209 -18.31 -9.14 0.04
N VAL A 210 -17.67 -10.24 0.38
CA VAL A 210 -16.32 -10.26 0.98
C VAL A 210 -15.42 -11.12 0.10
N MET A 211 -14.21 -10.63 -0.14
CA MET A 211 -13.19 -11.33 -0.90
C MET A 211 -11.96 -11.57 -0.05
N ALA A 212 -11.35 -12.73 -0.19
CA ALA A 212 -10.09 -13.08 0.42
C ALA A 212 -9.11 -13.51 -0.67
N GLY A 213 -8.04 -12.75 -0.83
CA GLY A 213 -6.93 -13.04 -1.73
C GLY A 213 -5.96 -14.03 -1.10
N THR A 214 -5.37 -14.90 -1.92
CA THR A 214 -4.42 -15.90 -1.45
C THR A 214 -3.12 -15.90 -2.24
N ARG A 215 -2.08 -16.45 -1.63
CA ARG A 215 -0.73 -16.49 -2.22
C ARG A 215 -0.63 -17.38 -3.48
N SER A 216 -1.50 -18.35 -3.69
CA SER A 216 -1.45 -19.20 -4.88
C SER A 216 -2.76 -19.93 -5.20
N ASP A 217 -3.82 -19.65 -4.45
CA ASP A 217 -5.12 -20.33 -4.56
C ASP A 217 -6.22 -19.41 -5.14
N GLY A 218 -5.82 -18.23 -5.64
CA GLY A 218 -6.71 -17.23 -6.22
C GLY A 218 -7.48 -16.43 -5.17
N ILE A 219 -8.73 -16.14 -5.48
CA ILE A 219 -9.65 -15.37 -4.65
C ILE A 219 -10.79 -16.26 -4.18
N TYR A 220 -11.09 -16.20 -2.91
CA TYR A 220 -12.33 -16.69 -2.35
C TYR A 220 -13.31 -15.53 -2.22
N ARG A 221 -14.58 -15.77 -2.61
CA ARG A 221 -15.63 -14.75 -2.59
C ARG A 221 -16.84 -15.28 -1.77
N SER A 222 -17.31 -14.45 -0.88
CA SER A 222 -18.58 -14.62 -0.16
C SER A 222 -19.62 -13.63 -0.69
N THR A 223 -20.91 -13.97 -0.56
CA THR A 223 -22.05 -13.09 -0.81
C THR A 223 -23.01 -13.02 0.37
N ASP A 224 -22.58 -13.55 1.50
CA ASP A 224 -23.36 -13.62 2.75
C ASP A 224 -22.51 -13.18 3.96
N SER A 225 -21.76 -12.12 3.75
CA SER A 225 -20.90 -11.49 4.77
C SER A 225 -19.87 -12.48 5.35
N GLY A 226 -19.31 -13.37 4.54
CA GLY A 226 -18.29 -14.31 4.96
C GLY A 226 -18.81 -15.58 5.66
N ALA A 227 -20.11 -15.88 5.57
CA ALA A 227 -20.65 -17.13 6.14
C ALA A 227 -20.34 -18.33 5.26
N ASN A 228 -20.41 -18.18 3.93
CA ASN A 228 -20.05 -19.20 2.95
C ASN A 228 -19.14 -18.61 1.88
N TRP A 229 -18.22 -19.43 1.34
CA TRP A 229 -17.19 -18.97 0.41
C TRP A 229 -17.14 -19.84 -0.84
N THR A 230 -16.88 -19.20 -1.99
CA THR A 230 -16.65 -19.85 -3.27
C THR A 230 -15.25 -19.46 -3.77
N ASN A 231 -14.44 -20.43 -4.15
CA ASN A 231 -13.15 -20.19 -4.78
C ASN A 231 -13.35 -19.79 -6.24
N LEU A 232 -12.74 -18.68 -6.67
CA LEU A 232 -12.81 -18.14 -8.02
C LEU A 232 -11.59 -18.53 -8.89
N GLU A 233 -10.85 -19.58 -8.54
CA GLU A 233 -9.63 -20.00 -9.24
C GLU A 233 -9.83 -20.08 -10.77
N THR A 234 -10.99 -20.57 -11.23
CA THR A 234 -11.30 -20.70 -12.66
C THR A 234 -11.49 -19.37 -13.38
N ALA A 235 -11.79 -18.28 -12.66
CA ALA A 235 -11.93 -16.94 -13.24
C ALA A 235 -10.59 -16.37 -13.73
N PHE A 236 -9.48 -16.88 -13.21
CA PHE A 236 -8.11 -16.44 -13.55
C PHE A 236 -7.36 -17.41 -14.46
N LYS A 237 -8.01 -18.46 -14.98
CA LYS A 237 -7.33 -19.51 -15.80
C LYS A 237 -6.57 -18.97 -16.99
N ASP A 238 -7.02 -17.86 -17.58
CA ASP A 238 -6.43 -17.24 -18.75
C ASP A 238 -5.33 -16.22 -18.39
N TYR A 239 -5.15 -15.92 -17.11
CA TYR A 239 -4.18 -14.95 -16.58
C TYR A 239 -3.11 -15.67 -15.78
N LYS A 240 -2.00 -15.99 -16.45
CA LYS A 240 -0.89 -16.77 -15.86
C LYS A 240 -0.37 -16.09 -14.59
N LYS A 241 -0.30 -16.82 -13.49
CA LYS A 241 0.12 -16.36 -12.14
C LYS A 241 -0.89 -15.44 -11.40
N ALA A 242 -2.06 -15.13 -11.96
CA ALA A 242 -3.05 -14.27 -11.30
C ALA A 242 -3.60 -14.87 -10.00
N ASN A 243 -3.51 -16.19 -9.83
CA ASN A 243 -3.88 -16.87 -8.58
C ASN A 243 -2.94 -16.54 -7.40
N ASN A 244 -1.78 -15.90 -7.65
CA ASN A 244 -0.92 -15.37 -6.61
C ASN A 244 -1.31 -13.91 -6.38
N VAL A 245 -2.33 -13.70 -5.56
CA VAL A 245 -2.87 -12.38 -5.21
C VAL A 245 -1.99 -11.74 -4.15
N PHE A 246 -1.82 -10.42 -4.21
CA PHE A 246 -1.10 -9.63 -3.21
C PHE A 246 -2.04 -8.76 -2.39
N ASP A 247 -2.85 -7.94 -3.06
CA ASP A 247 -3.82 -7.05 -2.43
C ASP A 247 -4.94 -6.63 -3.39
N PHE A 248 -5.91 -5.93 -2.81
CA PHE A 248 -7.05 -5.32 -3.46
C PHE A 248 -6.99 -3.78 -3.32
N SER A 249 -7.74 -3.11 -4.17
CA SER A 249 -8.08 -1.69 -4.04
C SER A 249 -9.40 -1.44 -4.76
N GLN A 250 -10.28 -0.61 -4.24
CA GLN A 250 -11.57 -0.33 -4.87
C GLN A 250 -11.89 1.16 -4.87
N THR A 251 -12.90 1.56 -5.68
CA THR A 251 -13.51 2.89 -5.61
C THR A 251 -14.44 2.98 -4.41
N ASP A 252 -14.69 4.19 -3.89
CA ASP A 252 -15.58 4.41 -2.75
C ASP A 252 -17.01 3.92 -2.99
N ASP A 253 -17.49 4.00 -4.24
CA ASP A 253 -18.80 3.51 -4.63
C ASP A 253 -18.83 2.01 -4.97
N GLY A 254 -17.68 1.33 -4.88
CA GLY A 254 -17.54 -0.09 -5.23
C GLY A 254 -17.76 -0.40 -6.71
N SER A 255 -17.77 0.63 -7.60
CA SER A 255 -18.00 0.43 -9.04
C SER A 255 -16.84 -0.23 -9.77
N ARG A 256 -15.65 -0.29 -9.15
CA ARG A 256 -14.48 -1.03 -9.62
C ARG A 256 -13.67 -1.57 -8.47
N LEU A 257 -13.27 -2.82 -8.60
CA LEU A 257 -12.29 -3.50 -7.77
C LEU A 257 -11.04 -3.80 -8.59
N LEU A 258 -9.89 -3.42 -8.10
CA LEU A 258 -8.57 -3.70 -8.65
C LEU A 258 -7.91 -4.82 -7.84
N VAL A 259 -7.24 -5.74 -8.54
CA VAL A 259 -6.43 -6.79 -7.91
C VAL A 259 -5.00 -6.67 -8.39
N ARG A 260 -4.07 -6.59 -7.46
CA ARG A 260 -2.66 -6.74 -7.71
C ARG A 260 -2.23 -8.19 -7.47
N SER A 261 -1.60 -8.78 -8.46
CA SER A 261 -1.16 -10.18 -8.41
C SER A 261 0.19 -10.38 -9.11
N ALA A 262 0.72 -11.60 -9.09
CA ALA A 262 1.92 -11.93 -9.84
C ALA A 262 1.73 -11.91 -11.38
N TYR A 263 0.51 -11.78 -11.87
CA TYR A 263 0.19 -11.45 -13.26
C TYR A 263 0.47 -9.97 -13.56
N GLY A 264 0.20 -9.10 -12.61
CA GLY A 264 0.17 -7.64 -12.73
C GLY A 264 -1.13 -7.10 -12.13
N LEU A 265 -1.91 -6.37 -12.90
CA LEU A 265 -3.19 -5.81 -12.47
C LEU A 265 -4.36 -6.42 -13.26
N THR A 266 -5.43 -6.75 -12.55
CA THR A 266 -6.73 -7.11 -13.12
C THR A 266 -7.82 -6.31 -12.39
N TYR A 267 -8.96 -6.10 -13.04
CA TYR A 267 -10.09 -5.40 -12.42
C TYR A 267 -11.41 -6.12 -12.66
N SER A 268 -12.37 -5.81 -11.80
CA SER A 268 -13.77 -6.23 -11.90
C SER A 268 -14.68 -4.99 -11.73
N ASP A 269 -15.68 -4.84 -12.60
CA ASP A 269 -16.74 -3.82 -12.49
C ASP A 269 -18.08 -4.45 -12.03
N ASP A 270 -18.07 -5.69 -11.57
CA ASP A 270 -19.25 -6.46 -11.15
C ASP A 270 -19.03 -7.19 -9.80
N ALA A 271 -18.32 -6.53 -8.90
CA ALA A 271 -18.02 -7.01 -7.55
C ALA A 271 -17.40 -8.42 -7.53
N GLY A 272 -16.43 -8.64 -8.42
CA GLY A 272 -15.62 -9.85 -8.45
C GLY A 272 -16.23 -11.03 -9.19
N LEU A 273 -17.28 -10.86 -9.99
CA LEU A 273 -17.86 -11.94 -10.79
C LEU A 273 -17.04 -12.21 -12.05
N THR A 274 -16.65 -11.15 -12.76
CA THR A 274 -15.80 -11.24 -13.94
C THR A 274 -14.55 -10.36 -13.82
N TRP A 275 -13.46 -10.79 -14.44
CA TRP A 275 -12.17 -10.13 -14.34
C TRP A 275 -11.61 -9.80 -15.70
N GLN A 276 -10.99 -8.62 -15.82
CA GLN A 276 -10.33 -8.16 -17.02
C GLN A 276 -8.91 -7.70 -16.70
N PRO A 277 -7.95 -7.95 -17.62
CA PRO A 277 -6.57 -7.51 -17.42
C PRO A 277 -6.44 -6.02 -17.67
N ILE A 278 -5.52 -5.37 -16.96
CA ILE A 278 -5.05 -4.03 -17.27
C ILE A 278 -3.76 -4.14 -18.07
N ASN A 279 -3.70 -3.43 -19.20
CA ASN A 279 -2.50 -3.38 -20.03
C ASN A 279 -1.44 -2.51 -19.34
N LEU A 280 -0.41 -3.13 -18.80
CA LEU A 280 0.73 -2.42 -18.22
C LEU A 280 1.75 -2.06 -19.31
N VAL A 281 2.64 -1.12 -19.01
CA VAL A 281 3.75 -0.76 -19.90
C VAL A 281 4.70 -1.94 -20.14
N SER A 282 4.84 -2.82 -19.15
CA SER A 282 5.57 -4.08 -19.27
C SER A 282 4.63 -5.25 -19.54
N SER A 283 5.16 -6.34 -20.12
CA SER A 283 4.37 -7.56 -20.31
C SER A 283 3.90 -8.14 -18.99
N ALA A 284 2.68 -8.64 -18.96
CA ALA A 284 2.06 -9.25 -17.79
C ALA A 284 2.91 -10.42 -17.24
N GLY A 285 3.15 -10.41 -15.92
CA GLY A 285 3.92 -11.44 -15.23
C GLY A 285 5.44 -11.40 -15.43
N GLU A 286 5.96 -10.43 -16.21
CA GLU A 286 7.40 -10.27 -16.43
C GLU A 286 8.04 -9.30 -15.43
N VAL A 287 7.30 -8.29 -15.00
CA VAL A 287 7.78 -7.30 -14.04
C VAL A 287 6.84 -7.25 -12.84
N LEU A 288 7.41 -7.30 -11.65
CA LEU A 288 6.64 -7.24 -10.42
C LEU A 288 6.07 -5.84 -10.19
N VAL A 289 4.76 -5.74 -10.10
CA VAL A 289 4.07 -4.56 -9.57
C VAL A 289 4.23 -4.57 -8.06
N ARG A 290 4.97 -3.59 -7.52
CA ARG A 290 5.32 -3.53 -6.09
C ARG A 290 4.18 -3.02 -5.23
N ALA A 291 3.49 -2.00 -5.70
CA ALA A 291 2.29 -1.44 -5.06
C ALA A 291 1.35 -0.91 -6.14
N ALA A 292 0.06 -0.91 -5.87
CA ALA A 292 -0.94 -0.32 -6.75
C ALA A 292 -2.08 0.27 -5.93
N ALA A 293 -2.79 1.24 -6.51
CA ALA A 293 -4.02 1.79 -5.95
C ALA A 293 -4.95 2.25 -7.06
N LEU A 294 -6.24 2.19 -6.79
CA LEU A 294 -7.29 2.82 -7.57
C LEU A 294 -7.64 4.17 -6.92
N SER A 295 -7.93 5.18 -7.73
CA SER A 295 -8.50 6.41 -7.17
C SER A 295 -9.86 6.11 -6.53
N ALA A 296 -10.07 6.61 -5.32
CA ALA A 296 -11.30 6.43 -4.57
C ALA A 296 -12.54 6.88 -5.37
N THR A 297 -12.46 8.02 -6.07
CA THR A 297 -13.59 8.67 -6.72
C THR A 297 -13.65 8.51 -8.25
N ASN A 298 -12.60 7.94 -8.87
CA ASN A 298 -12.53 7.81 -10.33
C ASN A 298 -11.90 6.50 -10.77
N LYS A 299 -12.71 5.53 -11.18
CA LYS A 299 -12.27 4.21 -11.64
C LYS A 299 -11.34 4.20 -12.86
N GLN A 300 -11.18 5.33 -13.57
CA GLN A 300 -10.24 5.46 -14.67
C GLN A 300 -8.83 5.84 -14.21
N VAL A 301 -8.69 6.31 -12.97
CA VAL A 301 -7.41 6.72 -12.43
C VAL A 301 -6.80 5.58 -11.63
N ILE A 302 -5.67 5.07 -12.14
CA ILE A 302 -4.97 3.91 -11.59
C ILE A 302 -3.51 4.29 -11.38
N TYR A 303 -2.97 3.92 -10.25
CA TYR A 303 -1.57 4.10 -9.88
C TYR A 303 -0.89 2.74 -9.68
N TYR A 304 0.34 2.60 -10.12
CA TYR A 304 1.18 1.49 -9.70
C TYR A 304 2.66 1.86 -9.70
N SER A 305 3.46 1.05 -9.06
CA SER A 305 4.92 1.16 -9.10
C SER A 305 5.57 -0.16 -9.49
N SER A 306 6.68 -0.05 -10.21
CA SER A 306 7.53 -1.18 -10.56
C SER A 306 8.98 -0.71 -10.64
N GLY A 307 9.89 -1.43 -9.98
CA GLY A 307 11.27 -0.98 -9.83
C GLY A 307 11.34 0.41 -9.19
N SER A 308 11.97 1.36 -9.86
CA SER A 308 12.12 2.75 -9.43
C SER A 308 11.12 3.72 -10.10
N THR A 309 10.10 3.20 -10.78
CA THR A 309 9.17 3.99 -11.58
C THR A 309 7.77 3.96 -10.98
N PHE A 310 7.13 5.12 -10.95
CA PHE A 310 5.72 5.31 -10.64
C PHE A 310 4.96 5.54 -11.94
N TYR A 311 3.81 4.91 -12.06
CA TYR A 311 2.95 4.94 -13.24
C TYR A 311 1.57 5.45 -12.86
N THR A 312 1.02 6.34 -13.69
CA THR A 312 -0.34 6.86 -13.55
C THR A 312 -1.10 6.70 -14.85
N SER A 313 -2.30 6.14 -14.80
CA SER A 313 -3.27 6.16 -15.87
C SER A 313 -4.48 7.00 -15.48
N ASN A 314 -4.99 7.80 -16.41
CA ASN A 314 -6.27 8.51 -16.30
C ASN A 314 -7.31 7.95 -17.30
N SER A 315 -7.03 6.78 -17.87
CA SER A 315 -7.83 6.15 -18.93
C SER A 315 -8.12 4.66 -18.65
N GLY A 316 -8.10 4.25 -17.38
CA GLY A 316 -8.38 2.86 -17.00
C GLY A 316 -7.30 1.85 -17.42
N GLY A 317 -6.08 2.32 -17.72
CA GLY A 317 -4.97 1.49 -18.16
C GLY A 317 -4.68 1.53 -19.66
N ASP A 318 -5.43 2.32 -20.46
CA ASP A 318 -5.18 2.44 -21.90
C ASP A 318 -3.92 3.25 -22.21
N ALA A 319 -3.59 4.22 -21.38
CA ALA A 319 -2.39 5.05 -21.48
C ALA A 319 -1.77 5.33 -20.11
N TRP A 320 -0.43 5.42 -20.09
CA TRP A 320 0.35 5.59 -18.87
C TRP A 320 1.30 6.77 -18.94
N SER A 321 1.30 7.59 -17.91
CA SER A 321 2.36 8.55 -17.62
C SER A 321 3.33 7.94 -16.62
N THR A 322 4.61 8.31 -16.70
CA THR A 322 5.65 7.74 -15.84
C THR A 322 6.48 8.82 -15.17
N THR A 323 6.82 8.60 -13.90
CA THR A 323 7.76 9.42 -13.14
C THR A 323 8.70 8.52 -12.34
N ASN A 324 9.87 9.03 -11.96
CA ASN A 324 10.73 8.30 -11.05
C ASN A 324 10.18 8.36 -9.62
N LEU A 325 10.34 7.29 -8.86
CA LEU A 325 10.14 7.35 -7.42
C LEU A 325 11.08 8.39 -6.79
N PRO A 326 10.66 9.08 -5.73
CA PRO A 326 11.46 10.14 -5.09
C PRO A 326 12.66 9.60 -4.28
N THR A 327 12.82 8.30 -4.20
CA THR A 327 13.84 7.59 -3.43
C THR A 327 14.25 6.31 -4.15
N THR A 328 15.38 5.74 -3.74
CA THR A 328 15.86 4.43 -4.21
C THR A 328 15.21 3.24 -3.49
N ARG A 329 14.44 3.48 -2.41
CA ARG A 329 13.63 2.42 -1.78
C ARG A 329 12.45 2.06 -2.67
N ALA A 330 12.02 0.81 -2.59
CA ALA A 330 10.85 0.35 -3.33
C ALA A 330 9.55 0.93 -2.71
N ALA A 331 8.56 1.17 -3.56
CA ALA A 331 7.21 1.40 -3.06
C ALA A 331 6.70 0.15 -2.35
N SER A 332 6.21 0.32 -1.14
CA SER A 332 5.58 -0.74 -0.34
C SER A 332 4.06 -0.62 -0.31
N VAL A 333 3.57 0.61 -0.34
CA VAL A 333 2.15 0.93 -0.38
C VAL A 333 1.91 2.22 -1.14
N ILE A 334 0.87 2.26 -1.94
CA ILE A 334 0.30 3.45 -2.58
C ILE A 334 -1.11 3.60 -2.04
N TYR A 335 -1.48 4.79 -1.62
CA TYR A 335 -2.82 5.10 -1.12
C TYR A 335 -3.34 6.38 -1.80
N ALA A 336 -4.47 6.28 -2.48
CA ALA A 336 -5.14 7.44 -3.09
C ALA A 336 -5.98 8.13 -2.02
N ASP A 337 -5.81 9.43 -1.86
CA ASP A 337 -6.54 10.23 -0.86
C ASP A 337 -8.04 10.28 -1.21
N GLU A 338 -8.89 9.91 -0.28
CA GLU A 338 -10.34 9.86 -0.45
C GLU A 338 -10.96 11.27 -0.48
N GLY A 339 -10.36 12.22 0.22
CA GLY A 339 -10.86 13.60 0.32
C GLY A 339 -10.32 14.56 -0.73
N LYS A 340 -9.26 14.19 -1.48
CA LYS A 340 -8.58 15.09 -2.40
C LYS A 340 -8.12 14.39 -3.68
N ASN A 341 -8.84 14.65 -4.75
CA ASN A 341 -8.47 14.13 -6.07
C ASN A 341 -7.05 14.52 -6.49
N GLY A 342 -6.32 13.56 -7.05
CA GLY A 342 -4.94 13.72 -7.50
C GLY A 342 -3.91 13.71 -6.36
N ARG A 343 -4.35 13.59 -5.11
CA ARG A 343 -3.45 13.40 -3.98
C ARG A 343 -3.20 11.91 -3.76
N VAL A 344 -1.91 11.57 -3.65
CA VAL A 344 -1.46 10.20 -3.47
C VAL A 344 -0.39 10.15 -2.38
N PHE A 345 -0.55 9.24 -1.45
CA PHE A 345 0.46 8.89 -0.46
C PHE A 345 1.28 7.70 -0.97
N LEU A 346 2.58 7.77 -0.81
CA LEU A 346 3.51 6.72 -1.16
C LEU A 346 4.33 6.34 0.09
N GLY A 347 4.12 5.15 0.60
CA GLY A 347 4.99 4.52 1.57
C GLY A 347 6.10 3.75 0.85
N VAL A 348 7.31 3.84 1.38
CA VAL A 348 8.47 3.13 0.83
C VAL A 348 9.16 2.29 1.89
N ALA A 349 9.73 1.16 1.47
CA ALA A 349 10.41 0.23 2.37
C ALA A 349 11.61 -0.43 1.69
N VAL A 350 12.53 -0.93 2.51
CA VAL A 350 13.46 -1.99 2.09
C VAL A 350 12.68 -3.30 2.13
N LEU A 351 12.37 -3.82 0.95
CA LEU A 351 11.67 -5.10 0.81
C LEU A 351 12.69 -6.23 0.81
N ASP A 352 12.42 -7.25 1.62
CA ASP A 352 13.20 -8.48 1.59
C ASP A 352 12.81 -9.20 0.27
N ASP A 353 13.78 -9.44 -0.62
CA ASP A 353 13.60 -10.08 -1.94
C ASP A 353 13.32 -11.58 -1.80
#